data_9bca2820f1d6224a3ad1a111d171cace
#
_entry.id   9bca2820f1d6224a3ad1a111d171cace
#
_cell.length_a   1.000
_cell.length_b   1.000
_cell.length_c   1.000
_cell.angle_alpha   90.00
_cell.angle_beta   90.00
_cell.angle_gamma   90.00
#
_symmetry.space_group_name_H-M   'P 1'
#
loop_
_entity.id
_entity.type
_entity.pdbx_description
1 polymer ?
#
loop_
_entity_poly.entity_id
_entity_poly.type
_entity_poly.pdbx_seq_one_letter_code
_entity_poly.pdbx_strand_id
1 'polypeptide(L)'
;MFGDKKVSWHYTCNHKKFIDKIALLQEYNASKQAIEFHIPKAYDNYDFSVPPQEPLEELCKQKALRLRESNDKIVIWYSGGCDSHYILNIFLKNNIKVDNLIMVKSGFEQADFEIDQYAIPFAKSTGIDFSIRQPDMAYYRDYYVNGEEMLGSAHNLWHHFRLNNHFENLEHCETDGVANIFGKEKPKLCFIDGKWYTYFLDVD
;
A
#
# COMPACT_ATOMS: atom_id res chain seq x y z
N MET A 1 -17.00 -12.34 -10.89
CA MET A 1 -16.38 -11.76 -12.08
C MET A 1 -16.37 -10.24 -11.91
N PHE A 2 -15.36 -9.69 -11.23
CA PHE A 2 -15.17 -8.25 -11.11
C PHE A 2 -14.13 -7.89 -12.18
N GLY A 3 -14.64 -7.64 -13.39
CA GLY A 3 -13.80 -7.18 -14.50
C GLY A 3 -13.16 -5.82 -14.17
N ASP A 4 -11.96 -5.64 -14.68
CA ASP A 4 -11.04 -4.52 -14.60
C ASP A 4 -11.68 -3.12 -14.76
N LYS A 5 -12.38 -2.66 -13.73
CA LYS A 5 -12.60 -1.23 -13.58
C LYS A 5 -11.63 -0.76 -12.52
N LYS A 6 -10.53 -0.12 -12.96
CA LYS A 6 -9.67 0.67 -12.08
C LYS A 6 -10.59 1.45 -11.14
N VAL A 7 -10.58 1.06 -9.88
CA VAL A 7 -11.30 1.74 -8.81
C VAL A 7 -10.62 3.10 -8.67
N SER A 8 -11.16 4.14 -9.27
CA SER A 8 -10.54 5.46 -9.26
C SER A 8 -11.38 6.40 -8.41
N TRP A 9 -10.91 6.64 -7.18
CA TRP A 9 -11.33 7.82 -6.46
C TRP A 9 -10.73 9.08 -7.15
N HIS A 10 -11.42 10.19 -7.07
CA HIS A 10 -10.94 11.45 -7.63
C HIS A 10 -11.69 12.64 -7.02
N TYR A 11 -11.11 13.79 -7.18
CA TYR A 11 -11.77 15.06 -6.87
C TYR A 11 -12.26 15.72 -8.15
N THR A 12 -13.31 16.53 -8.02
CA THR A 12 -13.71 17.48 -9.05
C THR A 12 -13.70 18.89 -8.51
N CYS A 13 -13.30 19.84 -9.32
CA CYS A 13 -13.38 21.28 -9.07
C CYS A 13 -13.53 22.00 -10.42
N ASN A 14 -14.46 22.92 -10.53
CA ASN A 14 -14.71 23.67 -11.76
C ASN A 14 -14.88 22.76 -12.99
N HIS A 15 -15.65 21.66 -12.82
CA HIS A 15 -15.92 20.64 -13.87
C HIS A 15 -14.69 19.87 -14.37
N LYS A 16 -13.52 20.04 -13.74
CA LYS A 16 -12.31 19.30 -14.02
C LYS A 16 -12.09 18.20 -13.00
N LYS A 17 -11.48 17.10 -13.46
CA LYS A 17 -11.17 15.92 -12.64
C LYS A 17 -9.70 15.96 -12.20
N PHE A 18 -9.44 15.67 -10.92
CA PHE A 18 -8.12 15.66 -10.32
C PHE A 18 -7.89 14.39 -9.51
N ILE A 19 -6.70 13.85 -9.59
CA ILE A 19 -6.15 12.84 -8.67
C ILE A 19 -5.10 13.53 -7.79
N ASP A 20 -4.35 14.46 -8.37
CA ASP A 20 -3.34 15.26 -7.69
C ASP A 20 -3.98 16.40 -6.89
N LYS A 21 -3.68 16.46 -5.58
CA LYS A 21 -4.25 17.45 -4.66
C LYS A 21 -3.69 18.85 -4.86
N ILE A 22 -2.46 18.99 -5.36
CA ILE A 22 -1.84 20.30 -5.58
C ILE A 22 -2.48 20.96 -6.79
N ALA A 23 -2.62 20.21 -7.90
CA ALA A 23 -3.34 20.69 -9.08
C ALA A 23 -4.81 21.05 -8.74
N LEU A 24 -5.46 20.25 -7.88
CA LEU A 24 -6.79 20.55 -7.35
C LEU A 24 -6.83 21.88 -6.60
N LEU A 25 -5.89 22.11 -5.67
CA LEU A 25 -5.83 23.33 -4.89
C LEU A 25 -5.49 24.56 -5.75
N GLN A 26 -4.66 24.39 -6.78
CA GLN A 26 -4.39 25.44 -7.77
C GLN A 26 -5.67 25.84 -8.52
N GLU A 27 -6.44 24.87 -9.00
CA GLU A 27 -7.73 25.10 -9.65
C GLU A 27 -8.75 25.75 -8.71
N TYR A 28 -8.83 25.27 -7.46
CA TYR A 28 -9.69 25.89 -6.45
C TYR A 28 -9.31 27.34 -6.20
N ASN A 29 -8.03 27.64 -6.07
CA ASN A 29 -7.55 29.00 -5.85
C ASN A 29 -7.86 29.93 -7.03
N ALA A 30 -7.85 29.42 -8.23
CA ALA A 30 -8.17 30.17 -9.43
C ALA A 30 -9.69 30.38 -9.62
N SER A 31 -10.46 29.31 -9.44
CA SER A 31 -11.92 29.29 -9.76
C SER A 31 -12.82 29.64 -8.57
N LYS A 32 -12.37 29.35 -7.33
CA LYS A 32 -13.16 29.39 -6.09
C LYS A 32 -14.43 28.51 -6.14
N GLN A 33 -14.46 27.55 -7.06
CA GLN A 33 -15.55 26.57 -7.14
C GLN A 33 -15.38 25.48 -6.07
N ALA A 34 -16.50 24.89 -5.65
CA ALA A 34 -16.49 23.83 -4.65
C ALA A 34 -15.64 22.62 -5.11
N ILE A 35 -14.94 22.01 -4.15
CA ILE A 35 -14.27 20.74 -4.34
C ILE A 35 -15.25 19.63 -3.95
N GLU A 36 -15.43 18.66 -4.83
CA GLU A 36 -16.20 17.45 -4.56
C GLU A 36 -15.27 16.24 -4.59
N PHE A 37 -15.45 15.33 -3.64
CA PHE A 37 -14.71 14.06 -3.59
C PHE A 37 -15.59 12.93 -4.08
N HIS A 38 -15.12 12.18 -5.05
CA HIS A 38 -15.83 11.05 -5.63
C HIS A 38 -15.13 9.75 -5.26
N ILE A 39 -15.86 8.88 -4.59
CA ILE A 39 -15.45 7.51 -4.29
C ILE A 39 -16.06 6.54 -5.31
N PRO A 40 -15.47 5.36 -5.51
CA PRO A 40 -16.06 4.35 -6.37
C PRO A 40 -17.47 3.98 -5.93
N LYS A 41 -18.38 3.86 -6.89
CA LYS A 41 -19.78 3.48 -6.63
C LYS A 41 -19.95 2.17 -5.84
N ALA A 42 -18.94 1.32 -5.81
CA ALA A 42 -18.95 0.11 -4.99
C ALA A 42 -19.08 0.41 -3.50
N TYR A 43 -18.70 1.60 -3.05
CA TYR A 43 -18.82 2.04 -1.65
C TYR A 43 -20.14 2.77 -1.37
N ASP A 44 -20.84 3.30 -2.39
CA ASP A 44 -22.08 4.07 -2.19
C ASP A 44 -23.22 3.18 -1.61
N ASN A 45 -23.17 1.90 -1.88
CA ASN A 45 -24.19 0.95 -1.43
C ASN A 45 -23.77 0.10 -0.21
N TYR A 46 -22.58 0.41 0.37
CA TYR A 46 -22.10 -0.33 1.52
C TYR A 46 -22.49 0.38 2.82
N ASP A 47 -23.27 -0.30 3.64
CA ASP A 47 -23.62 0.21 4.96
C ASP A 47 -22.50 -0.07 5.96
N PHE A 48 -21.64 0.92 6.16
CA PHE A 48 -20.54 0.83 7.13
C PHE A 48 -21.01 0.83 8.60
N SER A 49 -22.29 1.05 8.87
CA SER A 49 -22.83 0.95 10.23
C SER A 49 -23.09 -0.49 10.65
N VAL A 50 -23.17 -1.42 9.69
CA VAL A 50 -23.34 -2.84 9.94
C VAL A 50 -21.98 -3.53 10.02
N PRO A 51 -21.56 -4.01 11.19
CA PRO A 51 -20.30 -4.72 11.32
C PRO A 51 -20.31 -6.03 10.52
N PRO A 52 -19.17 -6.46 9.98
CA PRO A 52 -19.05 -7.77 9.38
C PRO A 52 -19.48 -8.86 10.36
N GLN A 53 -20.14 -9.90 9.84
CA GLN A 53 -20.55 -11.05 10.65
C GLN A 53 -19.37 -11.98 10.95
N GLU A 54 -18.41 -12.03 10.02
CA GLU A 54 -17.25 -12.89 10.12
C GLU A 54 -16.16 -12.25 11.00
N PRO A 55 -15.42 -13.06 11.75
CA PRO A 55 -14.23 -12.60 12.46
C PRO A 55 -13.17 -12.04 11.48
N LEU A 56 -12.39 -11.07 11.94
CA LEU A 56 -11.32 -10.46 11.13
C LEU A 56 -10.37 -11.50 10.51
N GLU A 57 -10.00 -12.52 11.27
CA GLU A 57 -9.11 -13.57 10.77
C GLU A 57 -9.71 -14.33 9.58
N GLU A 58 -11.01 -14.60 9.60
CA GLU A 58 -11.69 -15.26 8.49
C GLU A 58 -11.77 -14.34 7.26
N LEU A 59 -12.06 -13.06 7.46
CA LEU A 59 -12.05 -12.07 6.37
C LEU A 59 -10.65 -11.95 5.73
N CYS A 60 -9.61 -11.90 6.55
CA CYS A 60 -8.22 -11.88 6.07
C CYS A 60 -7.86 -13.15 5.28
N LYS A 61 -8.26 -14.32 5.77
CA LYS A 61 -8.10 -15.61 5.08
C LYS A 61 -8.80 -15.61 3.74
N GLN A 62 -10.07 -15.21 3.69
CA GLN A 62 -10.85 -15.11 2.44
C GLN A 62 -10.19 -14.17 1.45
N LYS A 63 -9.66 -13.02 1.92
CA LYS A 63 -8.93 -12.09 1.06
C LYS A 63 -7.64 -12.73 0.50
N ALA A 64 -6.87 -13.42 1.33
CA ALA A 64 -5.65 -14.10 0.90
C ALA A 64 -5.95 -15.21 -0.13
N LEU A 65 -7.00 -16.02 0.08
CA LEU A 65 -7.45 -17.02 -0.88
C LEU A 65 -7.83 -16.40 -2.23
N ARG A 66 -8.63 -15.34 -2.23
CA ARG A 66 -9.01 -14.63 -3.46
C ARG A 66 -7.79 -14.08 -4.20
N LEU A 67 -6.82 -13.53 -3.47
CA LEU A 67 -5.56 -13.06 -4.09
C LEU A 67 -4.82 -14.23 -4.74
N ARG A 68 -4.75 -15.39 -4.08
CA ARG A 68 -4.08 -16.58 -4.64
C ARG A 68 -4.81 -17.13 -5.87
N GLU A 69 -6.14 -17.18 -5.84
CA GLU A 69 -6.97 -17.65 -6.95
C GLU A 69 -6.92 -16.74 -8.18
N SER A 70 -6.74 -15.44 -7.96
CA SER A 70 -6.74 -14.43 -9.03
C SER A 70 -5.35 -14.15 -9.61
N ASN A 71 -4.29 -14.72 -9.04
CA ASN A 71 -2.92 -14.40 -9.44
C ASN A 71 -2.05 -15.65 -9.48
N ASP A 72 -1.15 -15.71 -10.46
CA ASP A 72 -0.18 -16.80 -10.63
C ASP A 72 0.91 -16.77 -9.56
N LYS A 73 1.25 -15.58 -9.07
CA LYS A 73 2.28 -15.36 -8.05
C LYS A 73 1.81 -14.41 -6.96
N ILE A 74 2.19 -14.74 -5.73
CA ILE A 74 2.03 -13.87 -4.56
C ILE A 74 3.42 -13.44 -4.10
N VAL A 75 3.64 -12.15 -4.07
CA VAL A 75 4.87 -11.51 -3.58
C VAL A 75 4.51 -10.62 -2.39
N ILE A 76 5.13 -10.86 -1.24
CA ILE A 76 4.91 -10.03 -0.05
C ILE A 76 6.15 -9.16 0.19
N TRP A 77 5.94 -7.85 0.29
CA TRP A 77 6.96 -6.90 0.70
C TRP A 77 7.07 -6.93 2.22
N TYR A 78 8.10 -7.63 2.69
CA TYR A 78 8.23 -8.03 4.07
C TYR A 78 9.33 -7.24 4.77
N SER A 79 8.95 -6.37 5.70
CA SER A 79 9.90 -5.53 6.45
C SER A 79 10.32 -6.12 7.81
N GLY A 80 9.66 -7.19 8.27
CA GLY A 80 9.84 -7.72 9.62
C GLY A 80 8.99 -7.01 10.68
N GLY A 81 8.42 -5.85 10.35
CA GLY A 81 7.49 -5.14 11.23
C GLY A 81 6.14 -5.85 11.36
N CYS A 82 5.39 -5.50 12.42
CA CYS A 82 4.18 -6.23 12.82
C CYS A 82 3.13 -6.35 11.72
N ASP A 83 2.96 -5.35 10.85
CA ASP A 83 1.91 -5.36 9.83
C ASP A 83 2.25 -6.34 8.70
N SER A 84 3.47 -6.27 8.15
CA SER A 84 3.92 -7.22 7.13
C SER A 84 4.03 -8.65 7.66
N HIS A 85 4.40 -8.78 8.94
CA HIS A 85 4.45 -10.09 9.61
C HIS A 85 3.05 -10.67 9.82
N TYR A 86 2.07 -9.85 10.20
CA TYR A 86 0.68 -10.31 10.32
C TYR A 86 0.15 -10.81 8.98
N ILE A 87 0.38 -10.06 7.89
CA ILE A 87 -0.01 -10.48 6.54
C ILE A 87 0.61 -11.82 6.19
N LEU A 88 1.93 -11.95 6.32
CA LEU A 88 2.63 -13.21 6.01
C LEU A 88 2.08 -14.39 6.83
N ASN A 89 1.79 -14.17 8.11
CA ASN A 89 1.20 -15.19 8.99
C ASN A 89 -0.20 -15.64 8.53
N ILE A 90 -1.03 -14.75 7.96
CA ILE A 90 -2.32 -15.15 7.41
C ILE A 90 -2.14 -16.18 6.27
N PHE A 91 -1.18 -15.97 5.38
CA PHE A 91 -0.88 -16.94 4.32
C PHE A 91 -0.35 -18.25 4.88
N LEU A 92 0.62 -18.19 5.79
CA LEU A 92 1.25 -19.39 6.37
C LEU A 92 0.27 -20.22 7.20
N LYS A 93 -0.48 -19.62 8.10
CA LYS A 93 -1.46 -20.33 8.95
C LYS A 93 -2.56 -21.03 8.15
N ASN A 94 -2.89 -20.53 6.98
CA ASN A 94 -3.93 -21.08 6.12
C ASN A 94 -3.37 -21.94 4.98
N ASN A 95 -2.05 -22.26 5.01
CA ASN A 95 -1.36 -23.02 3.97
C ASN A 95 -1.55 -22.42 2.55
N ILE A 96 -1.62 -21.09 2.46
CA ILE A 96 -1.72 -20.38 1.19
C ILE A 96 -0.30 -20.08 0.71
N LYS A 97 0.04 -20.55 -0.48
CA LYS A 97 1.38 -20.40 -1.04
C LYS A 97 1.75 -18.94 -1.25
N VAL A 98 2.90 -18.54 -0.73
CA VAL A 98 3.60 -17.29 -1.05
C VAL A 98 4.81 -17.67 -1.92
N ASP A 99 4.98 -16.99 -3.05
CA ASP A 99 6.00 -17.35 -4.02
C ASP A 99 7.33 -16.64 -3.78
N ASN A 100 7.31 -15.42 -3.21
CA ASN A 100 8.52 -14.68 -2.88
C ASN A 100 8.27 -13.65 -1.78
N LEU A 101 9.31 -13.34 -1.01
CA LEU A 101 9.37 -12.21 -0.10
C LEU A 101 10.37 -11.18 -0.63
N ILE A 102 10.00 -9.91 -0.63
CA ILE A 102 10.92 -8.82 -0.97
C ILE A 102 11.18 -7.99 0.28
N MET A 103 12.44 -7.81 0.61
CA MET A 103 12.89 -6.97 1.72
C MET A 103 13.70 -5.81 1.15
N VAL A 104 13.45 -4.60 1.64
CA VAL A 104 14.16 -3.40 1.19
C VAL A 104 15.02 -2.88 2.32
N LYS A 105 16.34 -2.95 2.16
CA LYS A 105 17.30 -2.37 3.12
C LYS A 105 17.63 -0.95 2.70
N SER A 106 17.65 -0.05 3.68
CA SER A 106 18.01 1.35 3.46
C SER A 106 19.52 1.59 3.36
N GLY A 107 20.31 0.63 3.86
CA GLY A 107 21.75 0.78 4.04
C GLY A 107 22.15 1.47 5.36
N PHE A 108 21.15 1.81 6.20
CA PHE A 108 21.39 2.36 7.54
C PHE A 108 21.12 1.29 8.59
N GLU A 109 22.09 0.95 9.41
CA GLU A 109 22.01 -0.14 10.38
C GLU A 109 20.79 -0.03 11.29
N GLN A 110 20.49 1.17 11.80
CA GLN A 110 19.34 1.36 12.69
C GLN A 110 17.99 1.16 11.99
N ALA A 111 17.89 1.56 10.72
CA ALA A 111 16.66 1.40 9.93
C ALA A 111 16.48 -0.04 9.42
N ASP A 112 17.59 -0.75 9.24
CA ASP A 112 17.60 -2.13 8.73
C ASP A 112 17.53 -3.17 9.85
N PHE A 113 17.52 -2.74 11.11
CA PHE A 113 17.52 -3.64 12.28
C PHE A 113 16.39 -4.67 12.24
N GLU A 114 15.16 -4.26 11.95
CA GLU A 114 14.03 -5.20 11.88
C GLU A 114 14.23 -6.24 10.78
N ILE A 115 14.81 -5.84 9.66
CA ILE A 115 15.09 -6.75 8.53
C ILE A 115 16.15 -7.77 8.92
N ASP A 116 17.25 -7.32 9.51
CA ASP A 116 18.37 -8.19 9.84
C ASP A 116 18.08 -9.11 11.02
N GLN A 117 17.40 -8.61 12.04
CA GLN A 117 17.15 -9.37 13.26
C GLN A 117 15.89 -10.23 13.22
N TYR A 118 14.88 -9.85 12.43
CA TYR A 118 13.61 -10.55 12.40
C TYR A 118 13.22 -11.07 11.02
N ALA A 119 13.24 -10.22 9.98
CA ALA A 119 12.70 -10.60 8.68
C ALA A 119 13.51 -11.71 8.01
N ILE A 120 14.83 -11.55 7.92
CA ILE A 120 15.71 -12.54 7.27
C ILE A 120 15.71 -13.88 8.02
N PRO A 121 15.90 -13.93 9.36
CA PRO A 121 15.82 -15.18 10.10
C PRO A 121 14.47 -15.88 9.94
N PHE A 122 13.37 -15.12 10.01
CA PHE A 122 12.04 -15.70 9.85
C PHE A 122 11.82 -16.24 8.43
N ALA A 123 12.16 -15.48 7.39
CA ALA A 123 12.05 -15.94 6.00
C ALA A 123 12.82 -17.25 5.76
N LYS A 124 14.05 -17.33 6.29
CA LYS A 124 14.84 -18.57 6.23
C LYS A 124 14.14 -19.75 6.91
N SER A 125 13.45 -19.51 8.02
CA SER A 125 12.74 -20.57 8.74
C SER A 125 11.49 -21.07 8.03
N THR A 126 10.89 -20.25 7.17
CA THR A 126 9.68 -20.63 6.41
C THR A 126 10.01 -21.43 5.13
N GLY A 127 11.22 -21.35 4.64
CA GLY A 127 11.63 -21.95 3.37
C GLY A 127 11.08 -21.23 2.13
N ILE A 128 10.47 -20.04 2.31
CA ILE A 128 10.02 -19.20 1.18
C ILE A 128 11.22 -18.50 0.58
N ASP A 129 11.29 -18.47 -0.74
CA ASP A 129 12.30 -17.70 -1.46
C ASP A 129 12.19 -16.22 -1.12
N PHE A 130 13.32 -15.55 -0.95
CA PHE A 130 13.33 -14.13 -0.68
C PHE A 130 14.48 -13.40 -1.39
N SER A 131 14.25 -12.13 -1.67
CA SER A 131 15.25 -11.22 -2.22
C SER A 131 15.40 -9.99 -1.33
N ILE A 132 16.65 -9.53 -1.19
CA ILE A 132 16.97 -8.29 -0.50
C ILE A 132 17.31 -7.26 -1.56
N ARG A 133 16.64 -6.12 -1.52
CA ARG A 133 16.90 -5.00 -2.40
C ARG A 133 17.50 -3.85 -1.60
N GLN A 134 18.51 -3.24 -2.15
CA GLN A 134 19.12 -2.04 -1.60
C GLN A 134 19.03 -0.94 -2.64
N PRO A 135 18.32 0.14 -2.34
CA PRO A 135 18.19 1.25 -3.26
C PRO A 135 19.51 2.01 -3.43
N ASP A 136 19.70 2.58 -4.59
CA ASP A 136 20.80 3.51 -4.84
C ASP A 136 20.48 4.86 -4.20
N MET A 137 21.11 5.13 -3.05
CA MET A 137 20.93 6.38 -2.32
C MET A 137 21.45 7.60 -3.07
N ALA A 138 22.43 7.44 -3.99
CA ALA A 138 22.93 8.55 -4.80
C ALA A 138 21.88 8.99 -5.82
N TYR A 139 21.19 8.04 -6.45
CA TYR A 139 20.07 8.31 -7.36
C TYR A 139 18.96 9.09 -6.64
N TYR A 140 18.57 8.66 -5.45
CA TYR A 140 17.52 9.36 -4.69
C TYR A 140 17.92 10.75 -4.25
N ARG A 141 19.17 10.91 -3.83
CA ARG A 141 19.68 12.24 -3.48
C ARG A 141 19.60 13.19 -4.67
N ASP A 142 20.03 12.76 -5.84
CA ASP A 142 19.96 13.56 -7.07
C ASP A 142 18.51 13.86 -7.47
N TYR A 143 17.64 12.89 -7.40
CA TYR A 143 16.22 13.06 -7.68
C TYR A 143 15.57 14.09 -6.75
N TYR A 144 15.90 14.03 -5.44
CA TYR A 144 15.32 14.95 -4.45
C TYR A 144 15.97 16.34 -4.45
N VAL A 145 17.22 16.45 -4.79
CA VAL A 145 17.93 17.75 -4.78
C VAL A 145 17.76 18.49 -6.10
N ASN A 146 17.70 17.79 -7.20
CA ASN A 146 17.69 18.36 -8.54
C ASN A 146 16.41 18.11 -9.33
N GLY A 147 15.50 17.29 -8.83
CA GLY A 147 14.24 16.95 -9.53
C GLY A 147 13.21 18.07 -9.42
N GLU A 148 12.70 18.55 -10.55
CA GLU A 148 11.64 19.55 -10.62
C GLU A 148 10.29 19.06 -10.08
N GLU A 149 10.14 17.77 -9.82
CA GLU A 149 8.87 17.12 -9.42
C GLU A 149 8.76 16.85 -7.92
N MET A 150 9.49 17.55 -7.07
CA MET A 150 9.35 17.44 -5.63
C MET A 150 8.02 18.01 -5.10
N LEU A 151 6.92 17.45 -5.53
CA LEU A 151 5.59 17.85 -5.07
C LEU A 151 5.01 16.87 -4.04
N GLY A 152 5.81 15.96 -3.54
CA GLY A 152 5.45 15.14 -2.40
C GLY A 152 5.85 15.79 -1.08
N SER A 153 5.02 15.70 -0.06
CA SER A 153 5.42 16.08 1.29
C SER A 153 6.66 15.28 1.71
N ALA A 154 7.52 15.86 2.54
CA ALA A 154 8.67 15.14 3.14
C ALA A 154 8.26 13.85 3.87
N HIS A 155 6.97 13.72 4.17
CA HIS A 155 6.34 12.50 4.70
C HIS A 155 6.40 11.33 3.74
N ASN A 156 6.39 11.61 2.44
CA ASN A 156 6.41 10.59 1.40
C ASN A 156 7.81 10.23 0.91
N LEU A 157 8.88 10.83 1.47
CA LEU A 157 10.24 10.50 1.08
C LEU A 157 10.48 8.98 1.13
N TRP A 158 10.06 8.34 2.20
CA TRP A 158 10.16 6.90 2.38
C TRP A 158 9.20 6.13 1.47
N HIS A 159 8.06 6.71 1.14
CA HIS A 159 7.08 6.13 0.24
C HIS A 159 7.55 6.18 -1.20
N HIS A 160 8.04 7.32 -1.65
CA HIS A 160 8.67 7.47 -2.96
C HIS A 160 9.90 6.58 -3.09
N PHE A 161 10.69 6.48 -2.05
CA PHE A 161 11.80 5.55 -1.97
C PHE A 161 11.37 4.10 -2.17
N ARG A 162 10.29 3.67 -1.55
CA ARG A 162 9.70 2.36 -1.77
C ARG A 162 9.08 2.22 -3.16
N LEU A 163 8.38 3.23 -3.63
CA LEU A 163 7.70 3.22 -4.92
C LEU A 163 8.71 3.29 -6.07
N ASN A 164 9.73 4.14 -6.00
CA ASN A 164 10.71 4.22 -7.08
C ASN A 164 11.59 2.98 -7.18
N ASN A 165 11.97 2.37 -6.05
CA ASN A 165 12.53 1.00 -6.09
C ASN A 165 11.56 -0.02 -6.65
N HIS A 166 10.30 0.25 -6.49
CA HIS A 166 9.22 -0.50 -7.08
C HIS A 166 9.10 -0.17 -8.58
N PHE A 167 9.22 1.09 -8.99
CA PHE A 167 9.08 1.53 -10.37
C PHE A 167 10.29 1.16 -11.24
N GLU A 168 11.50 1.21 -10.76
CA GLU A 168 12.67 0.67 -11.48
C GLU A 168 12.60 -0.85 -11.64
N ASN A 169 11.74 -1.50 -10.86
CA ASN A 169 11.46 -2.93 -10.93
C ASN A 169 10.00 -3.22 -11.34
N LEU A 170 9.28 -2.25 -11.88
CA LEU A 170 7.91 -2.41 -12.36
C LEU A 170 7.79 -3.45 -13.47
N GLU A 171 8.83 -3.75 -14.19
CA GLU A 171 8.88 -4.94 -15.06
C GLU A 171 8.47 -6.22 -14.33
N HIS A 172 8.55 -6.22 -12.98
CA HIS A 172 8.10 -7.34 -12.14
C HIS A 172 6.77 -7.10 -11.43
N CYS A 173 6.25 -5.87 -11.42
CA CYS A 173 5.05 -5.51 -10.67
C CYS A 173 3.82 -5.33 -11.53
N GLU A 174 3.98 -5.05 -12.81
CA GLU A 174 2.90 -4.97 -13.80
C GLU A 174 2.79 -6.23 -14.67
N THR A 175 3.52 -7.29 -14.32
CA THR A 175 3.27 -8.58 -14.98
C THR A 175 1.90 -9.07 -14.56
N ASP A 176 1.01 -9.20 -15.54
CA ASP A 176 -0.28 -9.84 -15.37
C ASP A 176 -0.12 -11.12 -14.56
N GLY A 177 -0.94 -11.29 -13.55
CA GLY A 177 -0.90 -12.46 -12.70
C GLY A 177 0.03 -12.40 -11.47
N VAL A 178 0.65 -11.26 -11.15
CA VAL A 178 1.45 -11.10 -9.92
C VAL A 178 0.76 -10.17 -8.94
N ALA A 179 0.42 -10.68 -7.74
CA ALA A 179 -0.06 -9.86 -6.63
C ALA A 179 1.11 -9.41 -5.77
N ASN A 180 1.38 -8.11 -5.73
CA ASN A 180 2.30 -7.49 -4.80
C ASN A 180 1.55 -7.01 -3.56
N ILE A 181 1.92 -7.49 -2.38
CA ILE A 181 1.22 -7.24 -1.12
C ILE A 181 2.13 -6.46 -0.18
N PHE A 182 1.62 -5.33 0.31
CA PHE A 182 2.31 -4.44 1.22
C PHE A 182 1.56 -4.36 2.55
N GLY A 183 2.29 -4.37 3.65
CA GLY A 183 1.77 -4.02 4.97
C GLY A 183 1.80 -2.51 5.12
N LYS A 184 0.71 -1.86 4.74
CA LYS A 184 0.55 -0.42 4.90
C LYS A 184 -0.51 -0.12 5.94
N GLU A 185 -0.35 1.03 6.57
CA GLU A 185 -1.30 1.80 7.37
C GLU A 185 -2.32 1.01 8.19
N LYS A 186 -2.23 1.20 9.46
CA LYS A 186 -3.27 0.74 10.39
C LYS A 186 -4.49 1.63 10.29
N PRO A 187 -5.71 1.07 10.31
CA PRO A 187 -6.89 1.88 10.50
C PRO A 187 -6.76 2.66 11.81
N LYS A 188 -7.03 3.96 11.73
CA LYS A 188 -7.10 4.83 12.91
C LYS A 188 -8.51 4.74 13.48
N LEU A 189 -8.61 4.85 14.79
CA LEU A 189 -9.89 4.90 15.49
C LEU A 189 -10.16 6.34 15.91
N CYS A 190 -11.36 6.82 15.67
CA CYS A 190 -11.85 8.07 16.27
C CYS A 190 -13.21 7.85 16.91
N PHE A 191 -13.48 8.63 17.94
CA PHE A 191 -14.74 8.60 18.66
C PHE A 191 -15.46 9.94 18.42
N ILE A 192 -16.57 9.91 17.72
CA ILE A 192 -17.35 11.10 17.34
C ILE A 192 -18.80 10.83 17.70
N ASP A 193 -19.45 11.75 18.40
CA ASP A 193 -20.86 11.70 18.76
C ASP A 193 -21.31 10.37 19.41
N GLY A 194 -20.48 9.86 20.32
CA GLY A 194 -20.79 8.63 21.05
C GLY A 194 -20.56 7.33 20.27
N LYS A 195 -19.95 7.37 19.09
CA LYS A 195 -19.68 6.21 18.24
C LYS A 195 -18.22 6.13 17.85
N TRP A 196 -17.73 4.89 17.72
CA TRP A 196 -16.41 4.60 17.19
C TRP A 196 -16.46 4.48 15.67
N TYR A 197 -15.50 5.13 15.00
CA TYR A 197 -15.29 5.07 13.57
C TYR A 197 -13.87 4.60 13.30
N THR A 198 -13.73 3.82 12.25
CA THR A 198 -12.42 3.51 11.65
C THR A 198 -12.22 4.41 10.44
N TYR A 199 -11.05 4.98 10.31
CA TYR A 199 -10.69 5.74 9.13
C TYR A 199 -9.26 5.41 8.71
N PHE A 200 -9.00 5.54 7.43
CA PHE A 200 -7.67 5.46 6.87
C PHE A 200 -7.20 6.87 6.57
N LEU A 201 -5.98 7.18 6.93
CA LEU A 201 -5.37 8.41 6.48
C LEU A 201 -5.04 8.24 5.00
N ASP A 202 -5.47 9.20 4.22
CA ASP A 202 -5.01 9.35 2.86
C ASP A 202 -3.59 9.94 2.94
N VAL A 203 -2.60 9.09 2.77
CA VAL A 203 -1.17 9.44 2.87
C VAL A 203 -0.51 9.53 1.50
N ASP A 204 -1.29 9.45 0.44
CA ASP A 204 -0.79 9.55 -0.93
C ASP A 204 -0.91 10.94 -1.52
#